data_51109609732d910297b2c791f426196b
#
_entry.id   51109609732d910297b2c791f426196b
#
_cell.length_a   1.000
_cell.length_b   1.000
_cell.length_c   1.000
_cell.angle_alpha   90.00
_cell.angle_beta   90.00
_cell.angle_gamma   90.00
#
_symmetry.space_group_name_H-M   'P 1'
#
loop_
_entity.id
_entity.type
_entity.pdbx_description
1 polymer ?
#
loop_
_entity_poly.entity_id
_entity_poly.type
_entity_poly.pdbx_seq_one_letter_code
_entity_poly.pdbx_strand_id
1 'polypeptide(L)'
;MMHEMSIVTSLLSLVGEELKKHRLEKLLVVRVRHGALANIVPEAINFAFEALTQDGPFAGARLELEEEPIILRCSCGASFSPEQKRELLFVPCPACGETLGHAVEKGRELYLQHIEAE
;
A
#
# COMPACT_ATOMS: atom_id res chain seq x y z
N MET A 1 16.77 -4.48 1.57
CA MET A 1 15.57 -5.31 1.65
C MET A 1 15.07 -5.53 3.07
N MET A 2 15.86 -5.12 4.05
CA MET A 2 15.42 -5.12 5.46
C MET A 2 14.16 -4.29 5.67
N HIS A 3 13.99 -3.30 4.80
CA HIS A 3 12.84 -2.40 4.81
C HIS A 3 11.50 -3.16 4.68
N GLU A 4 11.39 -4.08 3.74
CA GLU A 4 10.16 -4.84 3.51
C GLU A 4 9.84 -5.79 4.66
N MET A 5 10.86 -6.38 5.29
CA MET A 5 10.65 -7.22 6.47
C MET A 5 10.07 -6.41 7.62
N SER A 6 10.57 -5.19 7.83
CA SER A 6 10.05 -4.29 8.86
C SER A 6 8.59 -3.91 8.61
N ILE A 7 8.27 -3.62 7.36
CA ILE A 7 6.89 -3.28 6.97
C ILE A 7 5.96 -4.45 7.28
N VAL A 8 6.31 -5.66 6.84
CA VAL A 8 5.46 -6.83 7.05
C VAL A 8 5.36 -7.18 8.53
N THR A 9 6.46 -7.06 9.28
CA THR A 9 6.45 -7.28 10.72
C THR A 9 5.44 -6.35 11.40
N SER A 10 5.45 -5.08 11.04
CA SER A 10 4.51 -4.10 11.58
C SER A 10 3.07 -4.42 11.20
N LEU A 11 2.84 -4.82 9.95
CA LEU A 11 1.51 -5.21 9.48
C LEU A 11 0.98 -6.41 10.24
N LEU A 12 1.81 -7.43 10.44
CA LEU A 12 1.41 -8.63 11.18
C LEU A 12 1.14 -8.34 12.65
N SER A 13 1.86 -7.38 13.23
CA SER A 13 1.59 -6.94 14.59
C SER A 13 0.20 -6.33 14.70
N LEU A 14 -0.18 -5.46 13.75
CA LEU A 14 -1.51 -4.88 13.71
C LEU A 14 -2.59 -5.95 13.50
N VAL A 15 -2.33 -6.89 12.60
CA VAL A 15 -3.24 -8.01 12.35
C VAL A 15 -3.44 -8.82 13.62
N GLY A 16 -2.37 -9.12 14.33
CA GLY A 16 -2.45 -9.87 15.59
C GLY A 16 -3.29 -9.17 16.63
N GLU A 17 -3.17 -7.86 16.74
CA GLU A 17 -3.99 -7.06 17.65
C GLU A 17 -5.47 -7.13 17.28
N GLU A 18 -5.78 -7.03 15.98
CA GLU A 18 -7.15 -7.13 15.50
C GLU A 18 -7.76 -8.50 15.75
N LEU A 19 -7.00 -9.58 15.54
CA LEU A 19 -7.47 -10.93 15.83
C LEU A 19 -7.82 -11.11 17.30
N LYS A 20 -6.97 -10.62 18.19
CA LYS A 20 -7.24 -10.67 19.64
C LYS A 20 -8.49 -9.88 20.00
N LYS A 21 -8.62 -8.70 19.45
CA LYS A 21 -9.74 -7.80 19.72
C LYS A 21 -11.08 -8.43 19.36
N HIS A 22 -11.12 -9.21 18.28
CA HIS A 22 -12.33 -9.85 17.79
C HIS A 22 -12.43 -11.32 18.18
N ARG A 23 -11.49 -11.82 18.99
CA ARG A 23 -11.44 -13.23 19.45
C ARG A 23 -11.38 -14.22 18.28
N LEU A 24 -10.59 -13.90 17.27
CA LEU A 24 -10.36 -14.74 16.11
C LEU A 24 -9.01 -15.42 16.24
N GLU A 25 -8.88 -16.63 15.72
CA GLU A 25 -7.66 -17.43 15.88
C GLU A 25 -6.92 -17.69 14.59
N LYS A 26 -7.62 -17.69 13.46
CA LYS A 26 -7.02 -18.06 12.17
C LYS A 26 -7.16 -16.95 11.16
N LEU A 27 -6.03 -16.45 10.68
CA LEU A 27 -5.98 -15.46 9.63
C LEU A 27 -6.15 -16.14 8.27
N LEU A 28 -7.01 -15.61 7.43
CA LEU A 28 -7.25 -16.13 6.08
C LEU A 28 -6.68 -15.21 5.00
N VAL A 29 -7.00 -13.93 5.06
CA VAL A 29 -6.59 -12.96 4.05
C VAL A 29 -6.22 -11.63 4.71
N VAL A 30 -5.15 -11.03 4.21
CA VAL A 30 -4.77 -9.66 4.56
C VAL A 30 -4.72 -8.87 3.27
N ARG A 31 -5.46 -7.78 3.20
CA ARG A 31 -5.41 -6.88 2.04
C ARG A 31 -4.76 -5.57 2.44
N VAL A 32 -3.74 -5.20 1.69
CA VAL A 32 -2.95 -3.99 1.92
C VAL A 32 -3.02 -3.12 0.68
N ARG A 33 -3.27 -1.83 0.87
CA ARG A 33 -3.22 -0.86 -0.22
C ARG A 33 -1.94 -0.04 -0.11
N HIS A 34 -1.34 0.21 -1.25
CA HIS A 34 -0.13 1.03 -1.32
C HIS A 34 -0.23 1.98 -2.50
N GLY A 35 0.29 3.18 -2.31
CA GLY A 35 0.35 4.14 -3.39
C GLY A 35 1.43 3.76 -4.40
N ALA A 36 1.26 4.20 -5.64
CA ALA A 36 2.23 3.92 -6.69
C ALA A 36 3.62 4.48 -6.38
N LEU A 37 3.71 5.46 -5.48
CA LEU A 37 4.95 6.09 -5.05
C LEU A 37 5.40 5.66 -3.64
N ALA A 38 4.82 4.60 -3.09
CA ALA A 38 5.12 4.18 -1.72
C ALA A 38 6.52 3.59 -1.55
N ASN A 39 7.28 3.47 -2.63
CA ASN A 39 8.65 2.98 -2.61
C ASN A 39 8.78 1.58 -2.02
N ILE A 40 7.86 0.70 -2.37
CA ILE A 40 7.92 -0.71 -2.00
C ILE A 40 8.04 -1.57 -3.26
N VAL A 41 8.61 -2.76 -3.09
CA VAL A 41 8.69 -3.76 -4.15
C VAL A 41 7.69 -4.85 -3.81
N PRO A 42 6.57 -5.00 -4.55
CA PRO A 42 5.54 -5.98 -4.22
C PRO A 42 6.05 -7.40 -4.04
N GLU A 43 6.98 -7.85 -4.87
CA GLU A 43 7.56 -9.18 -4.76
C GLU A 43 8.31 -9.36 -3.45
N ALA A 44 9.00 -8.32 -2.98
CA ALA A 44 9.73 -8.37 -1.72
C ALA A 44 8.77 -8.39 -0.52
N ILE A 45 7.66 -7.65 -0.62
CA ILE A 45 6.62 -7.68 0.42
C ILE A 45 5.99 -9.07 0.49
N ASN A 46 5.66 -9.67 -0.65
CA ASN A 46 5.10 -11.02 -0.70
C ASN A 46 6.08 -12.05 -0.12
N PHE A 47 7.35 -11.95 -0.48
CA PHE A 47 8.38 -12.84 0.04
C PHE A 47 8.50 -12.73 1.57
N ALA A 48 8.53 -11.51 2.08
CA ALA A 48 8.62 -11.26 3.52
C ALA A 48 7.39 -11.82 4.25
N PHE A 49 6.20 -11.64 3.66
CA PHE A 49 4.97 -12.16 4.22
C PHE A 49 5.01 -13.69 4.31
N GLU A 50 5.41 -14.36 3.24
CA GLU A 50 5.53 -15.82 3.23
C GLU A 50 6.53 -16.29 4.27
N ALA A 51 7.69 -15.64 4.36
CA ALA A 51 8.72 -16.02 5.32
C ALA A 51 8.25 -15.87 6.76
N LEU A 52 7.49 -14.82 7.07
CA LEU A 52 7.05 -14.54 8.43
C LEU A 52 5.77 -15.25 8.84
N THR A 53 5.09 -15.90 7.89
CA THR A 53 3.83 -16.59 8.16
C THR A 53 3.89 -18.09 7.90
N GLN A 54 5.09 -18.68 7.83
CA GLN A 54 5.24 -20.11 7.60
C GLN A 54 4.66 -20.95 8.76
N ASP A 55 4.80 -20.44 9.97
CA ASP A 55 4.36 -21.14 11.17
C ASP A 55 3.47 -20.24 12.02
N GLY A 56 2.71 -20.84 12.92
CA GLY A 56 1.92 -20.11 13.89
C GLY A 56 0.55 -19.70 13.38
N PRO A 57 -0.08 -18.70 14.03
CA PRO A 57 -1.49 -18.37 13.77
C PRO A 57 -1.73 -17.75 12.39
N PHE A 58 -0.69 -17.28 11.72
CA PHE A 58 -0.83 -16.69 10.39
C PHE A 58 -0.53 -17.67 9.26
N ALA A 59 -0.18 -18.93 9.59
CA ALA A 59 0.17 -19.94 8.57
C ALA A 59 -1.01 -20.17 7.62
N GLY A 60 -0.73 -20.19 6.33
CA GLY A 60 -1.74 -20.40 5.32
C GLY A 60 -2.48 -19.16 4.90
N ALA A 61 -2.23 -18.02 5.53
CA ALA A 61 -2.86 -16.76 5.16
C ALA A 61 -2.39 -16.26 3.80
N ARG A 62 -3.25 -15.53 3.12
CA ARG A 62 -2.96 -14.95 1.82
C ARG A 62 -2.84 -13.44 1.92
N LEU A 63 -1.83 -12.89 1.27
CA LEU A 63 -1.65 -11.44 1.17
C LEU A 63 -2.11 -10.96 -0.19
N GLU A 64 -2.96 -9.93 -0.19
CA GLU A 64 -3.39 -9.25 -1.40
C GLU A 64 -2.88 -7.82 -1.36
N LEU A 65 -2.15 -7.43 -2.39
CA LEU A 65 -1.64 -6.06 -2.53
C LEU A 65 -2.42 -5.36 -3.63
N GLU A 66 -2.93 -4.17 -3.31
CA GLU A 66 -3.62 -3.32 -4.29
C GLU A 66 -2.91 -1.99 -4.39
N GLU A 67 -2.64 -1.55 -5.61
CA GLU A 67 -1.99 -0.28 -5.84
C GLU A 67 -3.02 0.82 -6.03
N GLU A 68 -2.84 1.93 -5.30
CA GLU A 68 -3.66 3.12 -5.49
C GLU A 68 -3.02 4.04 -6.50
N PRO A 69 -3.83 4.70 -7.34
CA PRO A 69 -3.29 5.61 -8.35
C PRO A 69 -2.68 6.85 -7.70
N ILE A 70 -1.77 7.47 -8.46
CA ILE A 70 -1.18 8.76 -8.07
C ILE A 70 -2.21 9.84 -8.34
N ILE A 71 -2.40 10.74 -7.37
CA ILE A 71 -3.22 11.93 -7.56
C ILE A 71 -2.36 13.14 -7.31
N LEU A 72 -2.31 14.03 -8.29
CA LEU A 72 -1.58 15.29 -8.23
C LEU A 72 -2.55 16.45 -8.05
N ARG A 73 -2.09 17.47 -7.36
CA ARG A 73 -2.86 18.71 -7.22
C ARG A 73 -2.05 19.85 -7.83
N CYS A 74 -2.66 20.53 -8.78
CA CYS A 74 -2.08 21.71 -9.39
C CYS A 74 -2.30 22.95 -8.53
N SER A 75 -1.46 23.96 -8.67
CA SER A 75 -1.63 25.23 -7.98
C SER A 75 -2.95 25.93 -8.31
N CYS A 76 -3.57 25.59 -9.45
CA CYS A 76 -4.90 26.11 -9.82
C CYS A 76 -6.04 25.46 -9.02
N GLY A 77 -5.74 24.45 -8.20
CA GLY A 77 -6.73 23.75 -7.37
C GLY A 77 -7.26 22.46 -7.97
N ALA A 78 -6.96 22.17 -9.24
CA ALA A 78 -7.42 20.95 -9.88
C ALA A 78 -6.63 19.72 -9.41
N SER A 79 -7.33 18.59 -9.20
CA SER A 79 -6.70 17.33 -8.92
C SER A 79 -6.84 16.42 -10.14
N PHE A 80 -5.78 15.67 -10.44
CA PHE A 80 -5.77 14.79 -11.60
C PHE A 80 -4.77 13.66 -11.40
N SER A 81 -4.89 12.61 -12.21
CA SER A 81 -4.03 11.45 -12.12
C SER A 81 -3.22 11.29 -13.40
N PRO A 82 -1.88 11.24 -13.32
CA PRO A 82 -1.06 10.96 -14.50
C PRO A 82 -1.23 9.51 -14.92
N GLU A 83 -1.17 9.23 -16.21
CA GLU A 83 -1.32 7.87 -16.71
C GLU A 83 -0.12 6.98 -16.37
N GLN A 84 1.07 7.57 -16.28
CA GLN A 84 2.30 6.84 -16.00
C GLN A 84 3.15 7.57 -14.98
N LYS A 85 3.83 6.82 -14.12
CA LYS A 85 4.71 7.39 -13.09
C LYS A 85 5.78 8.31 -13.64
N ARG A 86 6.32 7.98 -14.80
CA ARG A 86 7.38 8.79 -15.42
C ARG A 86 6.92 10.17 -15.87
N GLU A 87 5.61 10.37 -15.95
CA GLU A 87 5.05 11.66 -16.36
C GLU A 87 4.94 12.66 -15.21
N LEU A 88 5.25 12.25 -13.98
CA LEU A 88 5.06 13.09 -12.79
C LEU A 88 5.72 14.45 -12.86
N LEU A 89 6.90 14.55 -13.49
CA LEU A 89 7.66 15.79 -13.53
C LEU A 89 7.11 16.80 -14.52
N PHE A 90 6.44 16.35 -15.57
CA PHE A 90 6.06 17.21 -16.69
C PHE A 90 4.62 17.03 -17.17
N VAL A 91 3.78 16.37 -16.38
CA VAL A 91 2.40 16.11 -16.80
C VAL A 91 1.60 17.43 -16.76
N PRO A 92 0.93 17.81 -17.86
CA PRO A 92 0.14 19.05 -17.87
C PRO A 92 -1.17 18.90 -17.10
N CYS A 93 -1.51 19.92 -16.34
CA CYS A 93 -2.80 19.99 -15.66
C CYS A 93 -3.92 20.07 -16.71
N PRO A 94 -4.92 19.19 -16.64
CA PRO A 94 -6.01 19.24 -17.63
C PRO A 94 -6.86 20.51 -17.55
N ALA A 95 -6.80 21.23 -16.44
CA ALA A 95 -7.59 22.46 -16.27
C ALA A 95 -6.86 23.71 -16.73
N CYS A 96 -5.55 23.83 -16.41
CA CYS A 96 -4.82 25.08 -16.71
C CYS A 96 -3.57 24.89 -17.58
N GLY A 97 -3.15 23.65 -17.83
CA GLY A 97 -2.00 23.35 -18.67
C GLY A 97 -0.63 23.49 -18.01
N GLU A 98 -0.57 23.88 -16.74
CA GLU A 98 0.70 23.98 -16.02
C GLU A 98 1.35 22.60 -15.89
N THR A 99 2.66 22.53 -16.16
CA THR A 99 3.40 21.26 -16.15
C THR A 99 4.31 21.06 -14.94
N LEU A 100 4.54 22.11 -14.17
CA LEU A 100 5.48 22.07 -13.05
C LEU A 100 4.81 22.43 -11.72
N GLY A 101 5.41 21.97 -10.64
CA GLY A 101 4.98 22.38 -9.30
C GLY A 101 3.74 21.71 -8.76
N HIS A 102 3.34 20.59 -9.36
CA HIS A 102 2.21 19.83 -8.83
C HIS A 102 2.60 19.15 -7.53
N ALA A 103 1.68 19.18 -6.54
CA ALA A 103 1.88 18.45 -5.29
C ALA A 103 1.31 17.04 -5.42
N VAL A 104 1.95 16.08 -4.77
CA VAL A 104 1.42 14.72 -4.70
C VAL A 104 0.37 14.68 -3.60
N GLU A 105 -0.89 14.54 -3.98
CA GLU A 105 -2.00 14.46 -3.04
C GLU A 105 -2.19 13.04 -2.53
N LYS A 106 -2.08 12.04 -3.42
CA LYS A 106 -2.12 10.62 -3.09
C LYS A 106 -1.11 9.85 -3.93
N GLY A 107 -0.60 8.77 -3.39
CA GLY A 107 0.34 7.90 -4.09
C GLY A 107 1.46 7.39 -3.22
N ARG A 108 1.57 7.85 -1.97
CA ARG A 108 2.64 7.45 -1.05
C ARG A 108 2.15 6.64 0.15
N GLU A 109 0.86 6.35 0.22
CA GLU A 109 0.25 5.65 1.35
C GLU A 109 0.65 4.17 1.36
N LEU A 110 0.61 3.60 2.55
CA LEU A 110 0.74 2.16 2.76
C LEU A 110 -0.09 1.85 3.99
N TYR A 111 -1.17 1.08 3.82
CA TYR A 111 -2.04 0.81 4.96
C TYR A 111 -2.78 -0.52 4.82
N LEU A 112 -3.14 -1.07 5.98
CA LEU A 112 -3.95 -2.26 6.08
C LEU A 112 -5.40 -1.90 5.76
N GLN A 113 -5.95 -2.49 4.69
CA GLN A 113 -7.29 -2.17 4.24
C GLN A 113 -8.34 -3.13 4.80
N HIS A 114 -8.01 -4.42 4.87
CA HIS A 114 -9.00 -5.45 5.14
C HIS A 114 -8.34 -6.71 5.66
N ILE A 115 -9.02 -7.38 6.58
CA ILE A 115 -8.59 -8.67 7.13
C ILE A 115 -9.78 -9.61 7.07
N GLU A 116 -9.54 -10.85 6.63
CA GLU A 116 -10.51 -11.93 6.76
C GLU A 116 -9.91 -12.98 7.68
N ALA A 117 -10.69 -13.41 8.67
CA ALA A 117 -10.23 -14.35 9.68
C ALA A 117 -11.40 -15.12 10.28
N GLU A 118 -11.10 -16.24 10.95
CA GLU A 118 -12.10 -17.05 11.63
C GLU A 118 -11.61 -17.59 12.96
#